data_d5817e2ce59bc5af53ed9e02077c5d82
#
_entry.id   d5817e2ce59bc5af53ed9e02077c5d82
#
_cell.length_a   1.000
_cell.length_b   1.000
_cell.length_c   1.000
_cell.angle_alpha   90.00
_cell.angle_beta   90.00
_cell.angle_gamma   90.00
#
_symmetry.space_group_name_H-M   'P 1'
#
loop_
_entity.id
_entity.type
_entity.pdbx_description
1 polymer ?
#
loop_
_entity_poly.entity_id
_entity_poly.type
_entity_poly.pdbx_seq_one_letter_code
_entity_poly.pdbx_strand_id
1 'polypeptide(L)'
;LECRFLSFLKLFLFFNIFFGCFVDIYYLCRRAPLSATTTMEKNNLISNLKRYFGFTAFKGQQEEVINNLLKGNDTFVLMPTGGGKSLCYQLPALIMEGTAIVLSPLIALMKNQVDAIRQVSENDGIAHYLNSSLTKAQVDEVKNDIQNGRTKLLYVAPESLTKEETKEF
;
A
#
# COMPACT_ATOMS: atom_id res chain seq x y z
N LEU A 1 3.04 19.33 -2.26
CA LEU A 1 2.63 17.90 -2.06
C LEU A 1 1.30 17.79 -1.32
N GLU A 2 1.06 18.66 -0.31
CA GLU A 2 -0.20 18.68 0.47
C GLU A 2 -1.45 18.98 -0.38
N CYS A 3 -1.36 19.87 -1.35
CA CYS A 3 -2.52 20.25 -2.19
C CYS A 3 -3.04 19.12 -3.10
N ARG A 4 -2.16 18.27 -3.64
CA ARG A 4 -2.57 17.16 -4.51
C ARG A 4 -3.19 16.01 -3.72
N PHE A 5 -2.64 15.72 -2.55
CA PHE A 5 -3.15 14.68 -1.65
C PHE A 5 -4.56 15.00 -1.14
N LEU A 6 -4.78 16.25 -0.69
CA LEU A 6 -6.09 16.71 -0.20
C LEU A 6 -7.17 16.75 -1.30
N SER A 7 -6.79 17.13 -2.52
CA SER A 7 -7.72 17.12 -3.67
C SER A 7 -8.12 15.70 -4.06
N PHE A 8 -7.18 14.74 -3.99
CA PHE A 8 -7.43 13.33 -4.29
C PHE A 8 -8.29 12.69 -3.20
N LEU A 9 -8.03 13.00 -1.93
CA LEU A 9 -8.84 12.53 -0.80
C LEU A 9 -10.28 13.04 -0.87
N LYS A 10 -10.50 14.31 -1.29
CA LYS A 10 -11.84 14.86 -1.52
C LYS A 10 -12.58 14.16 -2.65
N LEU A 11 -11.89 13.85 -3.75
CA LEU A 11 -12.46 13.12 -4.88
C LEU A 11 -12.83 11.68 -4.48
N PHE A 12 -12.02 11.03 -3.66
CA PHE A 12 -12.26 9.70 -3.12
C PHE A 12 -13.49 9.64 -2.22
N LEU A 13 -13.62 10.58 -1.28
CA LEU A 13 -14.81 10.68 -0.42
C LEU A 13 -16.07 10.93 -1.24
N PHE A 14 -16.00 11.77 -2.26
CA PHE A 14 -17.13 12.06 -3.15
C PHE A 14 -17.55 10.82 -3.96
N PHE A 15 -16.61 10.05 -4.49
CA PHE A 15 -16.89 8.85 -5.28
C PHE A 15 -17.50 7.72 -4.47
N ASN A 16 -17.05 7.51 -3.21
CA ASN A 16 -17.62 6.50 -2.31
C ASN A 16 -19.05 6.84 -1.86
N ILE A 17 -19.35 8.12 -1.64
CA ILE A 17 -20.69 8.56 -1.22
C ILE A 17 -21.69 8.44 -2.38
N PHE A 18 -21.26 8.65 -3.64
CA PHE A 18 -22.19 8.74 -4.78
C PHE A 18 -22.45 7.41 -5.47
N PHE A 19 -21.51 6.47 -5.48
CA PHE A 19 -21.62 5.21 -6.24
C PHE A 19 -21.82 3.95 -5.41
N GLY A 20 -21.71 3.99 -4.08
CA GLY A 20 -21.88 2.81 -3.22
C GLY A 20 -20.91 1.65 -3.56
N CYS A 21 -19.95 1.88 -4.42
CA CYS A 21 -18.97 0.90 -4.86
C CYS A 21 -17.72 1.01 -4.00
N PHE A 22 -17.36 -0.06 -3.30
CA PHE A 22 -16.07 -0.17 -2.60
C PHE A 22 -14.94 -0.21 -3.64
N VAL A 23 -14.48 0.95 -4.04
CA VAL A 23 -13.26 1.09 -4.81
C VAL A 23 -12.14 1.37 -3.79
N ASP A 24 -11.36 0.35 -3.48
CA ASP A 24 -10.15 0.54 -2.71
C ASP A 24 -9.15 1.29 -3.59
N ILE A 25 -8.93 2.57 -3.30
CA ILE A 25 -7.91 3.38 -3.97
C ILE A 25 -6.66 3.33 -3.10
N TYR A 26 -5.57 2.90 -3.67
CA TYR A 26 -4.28 2.80 -3.01
C TYR A 26 -3.33 3.84 -3.58
N TYR A 27 -2.77 4.66 -2.71
CA TYR A 27 -1.77 5.65 -3.08
C TYR A 27 -0.42 5.24 -2.51
N LEU A 28 0.54 5.01 -3.38
CA LEU A 28 1.94 4.81 -3.01
C LEU A 28 2.62 6.18 -2.97
N CYS A 29 2.88 6.69 -1.74
CA CYS A 29 3.63 7.92 -1.58
C CYS A 29 5.13 7.61 -1.63
N ARG A 30 5.80 8.13 -2.64
CA ARG A 30 7.24 7.98 -2.83
C ARG A 30 7.97 9.19 -2.27
N ARG A 31 8.89 9.00 -1.32
CA ARG A 31 9.67 10.07 -0.70
C ARG A 31 11.00 10.37 -1.39
N ALA A 32 11.44 9.61 -2.38
CA ALA A 32 12.70 9.87 -3.08
C ALA A 32 12.53 9.79 -4.60
N PRO A 33 13.19 10.68 -5.37
CA PRO A 33 13.31 10.48 -6.80
C PRO A 33 14.16 9.21 -7.03
N LEU A 34 13.65 8.28 -7.82
CA LEU A 34 14.50 7.19 -8.32
C LEU A 34 15.60 7.83 -9.16
N SER A 35 16.82 7.86 -8.63
CA SER A 35 17.98 7.93 -9.48
C SER A 35 18.03 6.61 -10.25
N ALA A 36 17.95 6.73 -11.56
CA ALA A 36 18.23 5.71 -12.56
C ALA A 36 17.37 4.43 -12.55
N THR A 37 16.46 4.38 -13.54
CA THR A 37 16.35 3.27 -14.51
C THR A 37 16.93 1.93 -14.02
N THR A 38 16.25 1.30 -13.09
CA THR A 38 16.34 -0.14 -13.08
C THR A 38 15.08 -0.61 -13.77
N THR A 39 15.18 -0.89 -15.07
CA THR A 39 14.28 -1.80 -15.77
C THR A 39 14.36 -3.09 -14.97
N MET A 40 13.44 -3.28 -14.03
CA MET A 40 13.27 -4.58 -13.40
C MET A 40 12.93 -5.53 -14.55
N GLU A 41 13.89 -6.36 -14.91
CA GLU A 41 13.68 -7.36 -15.96
C GLU A 41 12.42 -8.15 -15.57
N LYS A 42 11.60 -8.47 -16.56
CA LYS A 42 10.34 -9.23 -16.37
C LYS A 42 10.54 -10.50 -15.53
N ASN A 43 11.70 -11.16 -15.68
CA ASN A 43 12.11 -12.33 -14.92
C ASN A 43 12.25 -12.04 -13.40
N ASN A 44 12.65 -10.84 -13.02
CA ASN A 44 12.78 -10.44 -11.63
C ASN A 44 11.39 -10.22 -10.99
N LEU A 45 10.43 -9.67 -11.73
CA LEU A 45 9.08 -9.42 -11.23
C LEU A 45 8.31 -10.73 -10.96
N ILE A 46 8.40 -11.71 -11.87
CA ILE A 46 7.80 -13.05 -11.68
C ILE A 46 8.49 -13.81 -10.52
N SER A 47 9.80 -13.66 -10.39
CA SER A 47 10.53 -14.28 -9.27
C SER A 47 10.06 -13.73 -7.92
N ASN A 48 9.86 -12.41 -7.83
CA ASN A 48 9.31 -11.78 -6.63
C ASN A 48 7.85 -12.18 -6.38
N LEU A 49 7.03 -12.27 -7.43
CA LEU A 49 5.65 -12.77 -7.33
C LEU A 49 5.62 -14.19 -6.73
N LYS A 50 6.47 -15.07 -7.22
CA LYS A 50 6.59 -16.44 -6.72
C LYS A 50 7.11 -16.46 -5.28
N ARG A 51 8.13 -15.65 -4.97
CA ARG A 51 8.74 -15.57 -3.63
C ARG A 51 7.74 -15.15 -2.57
N TYR A 52 6.99 -14.07 -2.80
CA TYR A 52 6.10 -13.48 -1.78
C TYR A 52 4.70 -14.07 -1.79
N PHE A 53 4.18 -14.51 -2.93
CA PHE A 53 2.77 -14.90 -3.07
C PHE A 53 2.58 -16.33 -3.60
N GLY A 54 3.66 -17.02 -3.97
CA GLY A 54 3.61 -18.38 -4.51
C GLY A 54 3.02 -18.50 -5.93
N PHE A 55 2.67 -17.36 -6.57
CA PHE A 55 2.11 -17.35 -7.91
C PHE A 55 3.19 -17.38 -8.99
N THR A 56 2.93 -18.09 -10.07
CA THR A 56 3.86 -18.22 -11.21
C THR A 56 3.53 -17.33 -12.40
N ALA A 57 2.36 -16.68 -12.37
CA ALA A 57 1.90 -15.76 -13.42
C ALA A 57 0.95 -14.70 -12.85
N PHE A 58 0.93 -13.54 -13.47
CA PHE A 58 -0.04 -12.48 -13.20
C PHE A 58 -1.38 -12.78 -13.86
N LYS A 59 -2.47 -12.24 -13.30
CA LYS A 59 -3.83 -12.35 -13.84
C LYS A 59 -4.27 -11.01 -14.45
N GLY A 60 -4.87 -11.07 -15.65
CA GLY A 60 -5.42 -9.89 -16.31
C GLY A 60 -4.40 -8.76 -16.43
N GLN A 61 -4.74 -7.58 -15.93
CA GLN A 61 -3.94 -6.35 -16.05
C GLN A 61 -2.93 -6.15 -14.89
N GLN A 62 -2.76 -7.12 -13.98
CA GLN A 62 -1.90 -6.96 -12.79
C GLN A 62 -0.46 -6.57 -13.16
N GLU A 63 0.14 -7.26 -14.16
CA GLU A 63 1.52 -7.01 -14.59
C GLU A 63 1.70 -5.58 -15.12
N GLU A 64 0.75 -5.10 -15.92
CA GLU A 64 0.75 -3.76 -16.49
C GLU A 64 0.65 -2.69 -15.40
N VAL A 65 -0.30 -2.86 -14.46
CA VAL A 65 -0.48 -1.96 -13.31
C VAL A 65 0.78 -1.88 -12.46
N ILE A 66 1.37 -3.03 -12.11
CA ILE A 66 2.58 -3.09 -11.29
C ILE A 66 3.76 -2.42 -12.00
N ASN A 67 3.97 -2.69 -13.28
CA ASN A 67 5.03 -2.07 -14.06
C ASN A 67 4.87 -0.55 -14.15
N ASN A 68 3.62 -0.06 -14.26
CA ASN A 68 3.35 1.37 -14.30
C ASN A 68 3.68 2.05 -12.96
N LEU A 69 3.32 1.42 -11.84
CA LEU A 69 3.67 1.89 -10.49
C LEU A 69 5.18 1.88 -10.26
N LEU A 70 5.89 0.83 -10.69
CA LEU A 70 7.35 0.73 -10.56
C LEU A 70 8.10 1.80 -11.37
N LYS A 71 7.50 2.29 -12.46
CA LYS A 71 8.01 3.45 -13.22
C LYS A 71 7.75 4.79 -12.52
N GLY A 72 7.04 4.79 -11.38
CA GLY A 72 6.69 6.00 -10.62
C GLY A 72 5.50 6.77 -11.20
N ASN A 73 4.67 6.15 -12.03
CA ASN A 73 3.49 6.78 -12.59
C ASN A 73 2.28 6.62 -11.68
N ASP A 74 1.46 7.66 -11.59
CA ASP A 74 0.15 7.58 -10.95
C ASP A 74 -0.74 6.62 -11.75
N THR A 75 -1.43 5.72 -11.03
CA THR A 75 -2.22 4.66 -11.66
C THR A 75 -3.59 4.55 -11.01
N PHE A 76 -4.63 4.66 -11.83
CA PHE A 76 -6.00 4.37 -11.41
C PHE A 76 -6.40 2.98 -11.88
N VAL A 77 -6.88 2.13 -10.96
CA VAL A 77 -7.18 0.73 -11.24
C VAL A 77 -8.64 0.42 -10.91
N LEU A 78 -9.38 -0.03 -11.90
CA LEU A 78 -10.75 -0.53 -11.74
C LEU A 78 -10.77 -2.03 -12.03
N MET A 79 -10.98 -2.82 -10.99
CA MET A 79 -11.06 -4.29 -11.09
C MET A 79 -12.25 -4.81 -10.28
N PRO A 80 -12.91 -5.91 -10.71
CA PRO A 80 -13.96 -6.53 -9.93
C PRO A 80 -13.45 -7.09 -8.60
N THR A 81 -14.37 -7.35 -7.67
CA THR A 81 -14.07 -8.08 -6.44
C THR A 81 -13.48 -9.46 -6.79
N GLY A 82 -12.42 -9.86 -6.12
CA GLY A 82 -11.69 -11.09 -6.46
C GLY A 82 -10.70 -10.97 -7.62
N GLY A 83 -10.62 -9.82 -8.30
CA GLY A 83 -9.68 -9.56 -9.41
C GLY A 83 -8.20 -9.44 -9.00
N GLY A 84 -7.90 -9.57 -7.70
CA GLY A 84 -6.52 -9.52 -7.21
C GLY A 84 -5.94 -8.12 -7.10
N LYS A 85 -6.78 -7.10 -6.84
CA LYS A 85 -6.38 -5.70 -6.63
C LYS A 85 -5.24 -5.53 -5.62
N SER A 86 -5.30 -6.28 -4.51
CA SER A 86 -4.30 -6.18 -3.44
C SER A 86 -2.89 -6.45 -3.92
N LEU A 87 -2.71 -7.42 -4.81
CA LEU A 87 -1.41 -7.77 -5.39
C LEU A 87 -0.78 -6.59 -6.14
N CYS A 88 -1.61 -5.77 -6.80
CA CYS A 88 -1.14 -4.66 -7.62
C CYS A 88 -0.38 -3.59 -6.83
N TYR A 89 -0.66 -3.44 -5.53
CA TYR A 89 0.07 -2.51 -4.66
C TYR A 89 0.99 -3.21 -3.66
N GLN A 90 0.64 -4.41 -3.20
CA GLN A 90 1.44 -5.16 -2.23
C GLN A 90 2.79 -5.58 -2.81
N LEU A 91 2.81 -6.16 -4.02
CA LEU A 91 4.06 -6.59 -4.64
C LEU A 91 5.02 -5.42 -4.91
N PRO A 92 4.61 -4.29 -5.52
CA PRO A 92 5.49 -3.13 -5.63
C PRO A 92 6.02 -2.63 -4.28
N ALA A 93 5.15 -2.55 -3.25
CA ALA A 93 5.56 -2.11 -1.93
C ALA A 93 6.64 -2.97 -1.30
N LEU A 94 6.58 -4.29 -1.49
CA LEU A 94 7.56 -5.24 -0.94
C LEU A 94 8.93 -5.14 -1.63
N ILE A 95 8.98 -4.76 -2.91
CA ILE A 95 10.22 -4.72 -3.70
C ILE A 95 10.83 -3.32 -3.82
N MET A 96 10.03 -2.26 -3.62
CA MET A 96 10.53 -0.87 -3.63
C MET A 96 11.16 -0.48 -2.30
N GLU A 97 12.02 0.54 -2.31
CA GLU A 97 12.51 1.19 -1.11
C GLU A 97 11.43 2.04 -0.45
N GLY A 98 11.50 2.17 0.89
CA GLY A 98 10.57 2.96 1.69
C GLY A 98 9.32 2.17 2.11
N THR A 99 8.31 2.90 2.60
CA THR A 99 7.05 2.38 3.12
C THR A 99 5.90 2.86 2.24
N ALA A 100 5.07 1.94 1.76
CA ALA A 100 3.85 2.25 1.04
C ALA A 100 2.70 2.52 2.02
N ILE A 101 1.99 3.64 1.83
CA ILE A 101 0.82 3.99 2.64
C ILE A 101 -0.44 3.56 1.89
N VAL A 102 -1.26 2.74 2.55
CA VAL A 102 -2.51 2.20 2.01
C VAL A 102 -3.67 2.79 2.79
N LEU A 103 -4.49 3.60 2.13
CA LEU A 103 -5.69 4.17 2.75
C LEU A 103 -6.86 3.20 2.60
N SER A 104 -7.42 2.75 3.72
CA SER A 104 -8.58 1.87 3.73
C SER A 104 -9.59 2.29 4.81
N PRO A 105 -10.88 2.41 4.48
CA PRO A 105 -11.90 2.79 5.47
C PRO A 105 -12.34 1.61 6.35
N LEU A 106 -11.94 0.38 6.05
CA LEU A 106 -12.39 -0.83 6.72
C LEU A 106 -11.31 -1.41 7.63
N ILE A 107 -11.41 -1.15 8.94
CA ILE A 107 -10.46 -1.61 9.96
C ILE A 107 -10.25 -3.13 9.94
N ALA A 108 -11.35 -3.89 9.82
CA ALA A 108 -11.28 -5.36 9.76
C ALA A 108 -10.50 -5.85 8.52
N LEU A 109 -10.68 -5.18 7.38
CA LEU A 109 -9.95 -5.50 6.16
C LEU A 109 -8.46 -5.18 6.32
N MET A 110 -8.10 -4.04 6.92
CA MET A 110 -6.71 -3.68 7.18
C MET A 110 -5.99 -4.74 8.00
N LYS A 111 -6.61 -5.21 9.08
CA LYS A 111 -6.04 -6.27 9.92
C LYS A 111 -5.80 -7.55 9.11
N ASN A 112 -6.80 -8.01 8.36
CA ASN A 112 -6.68 -9.22 7.53
C ASN A 112 -5.56 -9.08 6.49
N GLN A 113 -5.40 -7.90 5.88
CA GLN A 113 -4.34 -7.64 4.90
C GLN A 113 -2.94 -7.65 5.56
N VAL A 114 -2.81 -7.03 6.74
CA VAL A 114 -1.55 -7.05 7.50
C VAL A 114 -1.19 -8.47 7.91
N ASP A 115 -2.13 -9.22 8.46
CA ASP A 115 -1.92 -10.61 8.89
C ASP A 115 -1.49 -11.50 7.70
N ALA A 116 -2.13 -11.32 6.53
CA ALA A 116 -1.76 -12.05 5.31
C ALA A 116 -0.34 -11.74 4.82
N ILE A 117 0.09 -10.47 4.87
CA ILE A 117 1.45 -10.07 4.47
C ILE A 117 2.50 -10.59 5.47
N ARG A 118 2.21 -10.56 6.77
CA ARG A 118 3.10 -11.10 7.79
C ARG A 118 3.31 -12.60 7.65
N GLN A 119 2.29 -13.34 7.23
CA GLN A 119 2.39 -14.79 7.00
C GLN A 119 3.33 -15.16 5.83
N VAL A 120 3.51 -14.29 4.85
CA VAL A 120 4.41 -14.52 3.70
C VAL A 120 5.81 -13.97 3.91
N SER A 121 6.06 -13.34 5.06
CA SER A 121 7.33 -12.75 5.44
C SER A 121 7.81 -13.31 6.77
N GLU A 122 9.12 -13.47 6.92
CA GLU A 122 9.74 -13.81 8.21
C GLU A 122 9.85 -12.59 9.16
N ASN A 123 9.38 -11.41 8.73
CA ASN A 123 9.46 -10.16 9.47
C ASN A 123 8.06 -9.66 9.83
N ASP A 124 7.70 -9.75 11.11
CA ASP A 124 6.41 -9.27 11.63
C ASP A 124 6.24 -7.76 11.49
N GLY A 125 7.33 -6.99 11.47
CA GLY A 125 7.33 -5.54 11.25
C GLY A 125 7.13 -5.11 9.80
N ILE A 126 6.99 -6.02 8.84
CA ILE A 126 6.88 -5.72 7.41
C ILE A 126 5.61 -4.96 7.05
N ALA A 127 4.54 -5.18 7.80
CA ALA A 127 3.26 -4.51 7.60
C ALA A 127 2.60 -4.13 8.93
N HIS A 128 2.06 -2.91 8.97
CA HIS A 128 1.33 -2.40 10.12
C HIS A 128 0.03 -1.73 9.69
N TYR A 129 -0.86 -1.49 10.65
CA TYR A 129 -2.03 -0.63 10.45
C TYR A 129 -2.09 0.45 11.53
N LEU A 130 -2.64 1.61 11.17
CA LEU A 130 -2.94 2.71 12.09
C LEU A 130 -4.43 3.00 12.07
N ASN A 131 -5.04 2.92 13.24
CA ASN A 131 -6.42 3.32 13.47
C ASN A 131 -6.59 3.89 14.88
N SER A 132 -7.79 4.37 15.21
CA SER A 132 -8.09 5.00 16.50
C SER A 132 -8.11 4.03 17.70
N SER A 133 -8.02 2.72 17.48
CA SER A 133 -8.08 1.73 18.56
C SER A 133 -6.69 1.33 19.10
N LEU A 134 -5.60 1.77 18.44
CA LEU A 134 -4.25 1.46 18.90
C LEU A 134 -3.88 2.24 20.16
N THR A 135 -3.17 1.56 21.04
CA THR A 135 -2.55 2.18 22.20
C THR A 135 -1.32 2.99 21.80
N LYS A 136 -0.90 3.94 22.65
CA LYS A 136 0.30 4.74 22.40
C LYS A 136 1.55 3.85 22.17
N ALA A 137 1.72 2.82 22.97
CA ALA A 137 2.83 1.87 22.85
C ALA A 137 2.86 1.18 21.48
N GLN A 138 1.68 0.78 20.95
CA GLN A 138 1.58 0.18 19.62
C GLN A 138 1.89 1.20 18.51
N VAL A 139 1.47 2.45 18.66
CA VAL A 139 1.82 3.52 17.70
C VAL A 139 3.34 3.77 17.72
N ASP A 140 3.97 3.80 18.91
CA ASP A 140 5.42 4.00 19.04
C ASP A 140 6.20 2.82 18.42
N GLU A 141 5.71 1.59 18.54
CA GLU A 141 6.27 0.41 17.88
C GLU A 141 6.22 0.57 16.34
N VAL A 142 5.07 0.96 15.79
CA VAL A 142 4.91 1.22 14.34
C VAL A 142 5.88 2.31 13.87
N LYS A 143 6.01 3.41 14.62
CA LYS A 143 6.95 4.50 14.31
C LYS A 143 8.40 3.97 14.26
N ASN A 144 8.79 3.22 15.26
CA ASN A 144 10.14 2.64 15.35
C ASN A 144 10.44 1.69 14.17
N ASP A 145 9.47 0.86 13.77
CA ASP A 145 9.62 -0.06 12.64
C ASP A 145 9.75 0.67 11.30
N ILE A 146 9.01 1.76 11.12
CA ILE A 146 9.10 2.62 9.93
C ILE A 146 10.46 3.32 9.88
N GLN A 147 10.91 3.91 11.00
CA GLN A 147 12.20 4.61 11.09
C GLN A 147 13.39 3.69 10.82
N ASN A 148 13.29 2.43 11.26
CA ASN A 148 14.31 1.40 11.00
C ASN A 148 14.17 0.73 9.62
N GLY A 149 13.25 1.18 8.76
CA GLY A 149 13.06 0.64 7.42
C GLY A 149 12.51 -0.79 7.36
N ARG A 150 11.98 -1.31 8.48
CA ARG A 150 11.40 -2.66 8.55
C ARG A 150 10.01 -2.73 7.91
N THR A 151 9.26 -1.62 7.94
CA THR A 151 7.89 -1.57 7.44
C THR A 151 7.85 -1.26 5.94
N LYS A 152 7.21 -2.13 5.18
CA LYS A 152 6.97 -1.97 3.75
C LYS A 152 5.55 -1.50 3.42
N LEU A 153 4.59 -1.86 4.27
CA LEU A 153 3.17 -1.52 4.09
C LEU A 153 2.59 -0.95 5.38
N LEU A 154 2.05 0.25 5.31
CA LEU A 154 1.33 0.89 6.39
C LEU A 154 -0.12 1.15 5.96
N TYR A 155 -1.06 0.42 6.55
CA TYR A 155 -2.49 0.64 6.34
C TYR A 155 -3.00 1.71 7.29
N VAL A 156 -3.66 2.73 6.77
CA VAL A 156 -4.13 3.88 7.55
C VAL A 156 -5.62 4.11 7.32
N ALA A 157 -6.36 4.26 8.40
CA ALA A 157 -7.75 4.68 8.32
C ALA A 157 -7.82 6.18 7.94
N PRO A 158 -8.69 6.61 7.01
CA PRO A 158 -8.76 8.00 6.56
C PRO A 158 -8.93 9.02 7.68
N GLU A 159 -9.70 8.67 8.73
CA GLU A 159 -9.91 9.50 9.92
C GLU A 159 -8.64 9.66 10.76
N SER A 160 -7.68 8.76 10.64
CA SER A 160 -6.41 8.85 11.36
C SER A 160 -5.45 9.87 10.73
N LEU A 161 -5.61 10.21 9.45
CA LEU A 161 -4.77 11.21 8.77
C LEU A 161 -5.01 12.64 9.25
N THR A 162 -6.14 12.91 9.87
CA THR A 162 -6.48 14.24 10.39
C THR A 162 -5.87 14.51 11.75
N LYS A 163 -5.36 13.49 12.44
CA LYS A 163 -4.69 13.62 13.74
C LYS A 163 -3.27 14.12 13.55
N GLU A 164 -2.85 15.11 14.36
CA GLU A 164 -1.49 15.67 14.30
C GLU A 164 -0.41 14.60 14.50
N GLU A 165 -0.66 13.62 15.37
CA GLU A 165 0.26 12.50 15.63
C GLU A 165 0.57 11.64 14.38
N THR A 166 -0.32 11.62 13.39
CA THR A 166 -0.13 10.87 12.14
C THR A 166 0.60 11.68 11.06
N LYS A 167 0.68 13.00 11.21
CA LYS A 167 1.39 13.89 10.27
C LYS A 167 2.92 13.82 10.43
N GLU A 168 3.40 13.26 11.54
CA GLU A 168 4.83 13.11 11.85
C GLU A 168 5.45 11.82 11.27
N PHE A 169 4.69 11.01 10.52
CA PHE A 169 5.16 9.81 9.82
C PHE A 169 5.75 10.14 8.40
#